data_a52df558cba30a4117bae29d2a7779bf
#
_entry.id   a52df558cba30a4117bae29d2a7779bf
#
_cell.length_a   1.000
_cell.length_b   1.000
_cell.length_c   1.000
_cell.angle_alpha   90.00
_cell.angle_beta   90.00
_cell.angle_gamma   90.00
#
_symmetry.space_group_name_H-M   'P 1'
#
loop_
_entity.id
_entity.type
_entity.pdbx_description
1 polymer ?
#
loop_
_entity_poly.entity_id
_entity_poly.type
_entity_poly.pdbx_seq_one_letter_code
_entity_poly.pdbx_strand_id
1 'polypeptide(L)'
;MLGKILIVEDDLFLQDFYRLFFKKIGGEILILEDGNKIIDEISKGEINLIIMDINLRNTYLNDQKIDGIKLSRYIKINFPNYSLPILLVTAYSQLSMRDVFLKDSLADDIIVKPIVDYNQLIEKINKLVFA
;
A
#
# COMPACT_ATOMS: atom_id res chain seq x y z
N MET A 1 4.83 3.36 18.04
CA MET A 1 3.49 3.21 17.48
C MET A 1 3.53 3.31 15.97
N LEU A 2 2.71 2.52 15.28
CA LEU A 2 2.73 2.49 13.82
C LEU A 2 2.18 3.76 13.17
N GLY A 3 1.35 4.52 13.90
CA GLY A 3 0.71 5.70 13.36
C GLY A 3 -0.42 5.35 12.39
N LYS A 4 -0.64 6.20 11.39
CA LYS A 4 -1.73 6.04 10.43
C LYS A 4 -1.26 5.36 9.16
N ILE A 5 -1.94 4.29 8.78
CA ILE A 5 -1.60 3.46 7.63
C ILE A 5 -2.74 3.53 6.61
N LEU A 6 -2.41 3.92 5.39
CA LEU A 6 -3.34 3.92 4.27
C LEU A 6 -3.23 2.59 3.53
N ILE A 7 -4.35 1.91 3.37
CA ILE A 7 -4.43 0.63 2.66
C ILE A 7 -5.27 0.83 1.40
N VAL A 8 -4.66 0.58 0.26
CA VAL A 8 -5.32 0.66 -1.04
C VAL A 8 -5.61 -0.76 -1.50
N GLU A 9 -6.85 -1.18 -1.33
CA GLU A 9 -7.31 -2.53 -1.57
C GLU A 9 -8.80 -2.53 -1.90
N ASP A 10 -9.19 -3.16 -3.00
CA ASP A 10 -10.58 -3.22 -3.42
C ASP A 10 -11.26 -4.58 -3.15
N ASP A 11 -10.53 -5.59 -2.72
CA ASP A 11 -11.08 -6.90 -2.34
C ASP A 11 -11.59 -6.83 -0.89
N LEU A 12 -12.89 -7.05 -0.70
CA LEU A 12 -13.53 -6.98 0.61
C LEU A 12 -12.95 -7.99 1.61
N PHE A 13 -12.57 -9.17 1.13
CA PHE A 13 -11.99 -10.21 1.98
C PHE A 13 -10.64 -9.76 2.55
N LEU A 14 -9.80 -9.17 1.72
CA LEU A 14 -8.50 -8.65 2.16
C LEU A 14 -8.65 -7.42 3.05
N GLN A 15 -9.65 -6.57 2.79
CA GLN A 15 -9.94 -5.45 3.68
C GLN A 15 -10.25 -5.93 5.09
N ASP A 16 -11.06 -7.00 5.24
CA ASP A 16 -11.37 -7.58 6.54
C ASP A 16 -10.13 -8.17 7.21
N PHE A 17 -9.26 -8.81 6.42
CA PHE A 17 -7.98 -9.29 6.91
C PHE A 17 -7.16 -8.15 7.54
N TYR A 18 -7.03 -7.03 6.84
CA TYR A 18 -6.25 -5.89 7.35
C TYR A 18 -6.87 -5.28 8.61
N ARG A 19 -8.19 -5.19 8.68
CA ARG A 19 -8.86 -4.69 9.88
C ARG A 19 -8.54 -5.54 11.10
N LEU A 20 -8.62 -6.85 10.97
CA LEU A 20 -8.28 -7.78 12.05
C LEU A 20 -6.80 -7.74 12.40
N PHE A 21 -5.95 -7.74 11.39
CA PHE A 21 -4.50 -7.72 11.59
C PHE A 21 -4.05 -6.50 12.39
N PHE A 22 -4.46 -5.31 11.95
CA PHE A 22 -4.05 -4.07 12.61
C PHE A 22 -4.73 -3.86 13.95
N LYS A 23 -5.90 -4.43 14.17
CA LYS A 23 -6.53 -4.43 15.49
C LYS A 23 -5.65 -5.17 16.51
N LYS A 24 -4.96 -6.23 16.08
CA LYS A 24 -4.09 -7.01 16.96
C LYS A 24 -2.75 -6.35 17.22
N ILE A 25 -2.12 -5.76 16.20
CA ILE A 25 -0.77 -5.22 16.34
C ILE A 25 -0.75 -3.72 16.63
N GLY A 26 -1.90 -3.06 16.59
CA GLY A 26 -1.99 -1.61 16.75
C GLY A 26 -1.81 -0.89 15.42
N GLY A 27 -2.12 0.39 15.44
CA GLY A 27 -2.08 1.22 14.24
C GLY A 27 -3.48 1.64 13.83
N GLU A 28 -3.59 2.88 13.37
CA GLU A 28 -4.82 3.42 12.82
C GLU A 28 -4.81 3.17 11.32
N ILE A 29 -5.85 2.54 10.78
CA ILE A 29 -5.90 2.25 9.35
C ILE A 29 -7.03 2.99 8.67
N LEU A 30 -6.78 3.32 7.40
CA LEU A 30 -7.78 3.87 6.50
C LEU A 30 -7.71 3.08 5.20
N ILE A 31 -8.83 2.48 4.79
CA ILE A 31 -8.90 1.66 3.58
C ILE A 31 -9.65 2.45 2.52
N LEU A 32 -9.02 2.70 1.39
CA LEU A 32 -9.60 3.45 0.28
C LEU A 32 -9.40 2.72 -1.04
N GLU A 33 -10.31 2.97 -1.97
CA GLU A 33 -10.25 2.44 -3.34
C GLU A 33 -10.17 3.56 -4.38
N ASP A 34 -10.75 4.72 -4.09
CA ASP A 34 -10.81 5.84 -5.03
C ASP A 34 -9.49 6.62 -5.05
N GLY A 35 -8.91 6.76 -6.24
CA GLY A 35 -7.61 7.41 -6.40
C GLY A 35 -7.61 8.87 -5.94
N ASN A 36 -8.67 9.62 -6.22
CA ASN A 36 -8.76 11.03 -5.82
C ASN A 36 -8.84 11.17 -4.31
N LYS A 37 -9.61 10.31 -3.64
CA LYS A 37 -9.67 10.30 -2.16
C LYS A 37 -8.34 9.91 -1.54
N ILE A 38 -7.63 8.97 -2.17
CA ILE A 38 -6.29 8.56 -1.73
C ILE A 38 -5.34 9.76 -1.75
N ILE A 39 -5.31 10.49 -2.85
CA ILE A 39 -4.45 11.67 -2.98
C ILE A 39 -4.83 12.75 -1.96
N ASP A 40 -6.12 12.98 -1.74
CA ASP A 40 -6.57 13.94 -0.73
C ASP A 40 -6.09 13.57 0.67
N GLU A 41 -6.17 12.29 1.03
CA GLU A 41 -5.69 11.83 2.34
C GLU A 41 -4.17 11.97 2.49
N ILE A 42 -3.41 11.63 1.45
CA ILE A 42 -1.95 11.80 1.48
C ILE A 42 -1.58 13.27 1.64
N SER A 43 -2.33 14.17 1.00
CA SER A 43 -2.09 15.62 1.05
C SER A 43 -2.20 16.18 2.47
N LYS A 44 -2.90 15.52 3.38
CA LYS A 44 -3.00 15.95 4.79
C LYS A 44 -1.71 15.75 5.57
N GLY A 45 -0.77 14.95 5.05
CA GLY A 45 0.54 14.74 5.67
C GLY A 45 0.54 13.86 6.91
N GLU A 46 -0.51 13.07 7.14
CA GLU A 46 -0.67 12.25 8.34
C GLU A 46 -0.35 10.76 8.12
N ILE A 47 -0.15 10.33 6.89
CA ILE A 47 0.06 8.91 6.54
C ILE A 47 1.52 8.54 6.77
N ASN A 48 1.76 7.44 7.48
CA ASN A 48 3.09 6.94 7.79
C ASN A 48 3.53 5.78 6.91
N LEU A 49 2.58 5.09 6.29
CA LEU A 49 2.83 3.93 5.43
C LEU A 49 1.65 3.74 4.49
N ILE A 50 1.94 3.36 3.26
CA ILE A 50 0.91 2.90 2.33
C ILE A 50 1.13 1.42 2.02
N ILE A 51 0.06 0.63 2.17
CA ILE A 51 0.02 -0.75 1.68
C ILE A 51 -0.81 -0.72 0.40
N MET A 52 -0.18 -1.09 -0.72
CA MET A 52 -0.74 -0.88 -2.06
C MET A 52 -0.88 -2.20 -2.81
N ASP A 53 -2.11 -2.63 -3.06
CA ASP A 53 -2.35 -3.75 -3.97
C ASP A 53 -2.00 -3.36 -5.39
N ILE A 54 -1.30 -4.23 -6.09
CA ILE A 54 -0.93 -4.01 -7.51
C ILE A 54 -2.17 -4.17 -8.39
N ASN A 55 -3.01 -5.16 -8.11
CA ASN A 55 -4.14 -5.54 -8.98
C ASN A 55 -5.42 -4.83 -8.60
N LEU A 56 -5.44 -3.51 -8.72
CA LEU A 56 -6.63 -2.71 -8.47
C LEU A 56 -7.55 -2.76 -9.69
N ARG A 57 -8.84 -3.14 -9.46
CA ARG A 57 -9.80 -3.34 -10.54
C ARG A 57 -10.68 -2.13 -10.80
N ASN A 58 -10.99 -1.38 -9.74
CA ASN A 58 -11.97 -0.29 -9.78
C ASN A 58 -11.41 1.01 -9.22
N THR A 59 -10.12 1.24 -9.38
CA THR A 59 -9.45 2.44 -8.89
C THR A 59 -9.22 3.41 -10.04
N TYR A 60 -9.68 4.63 -9.87
CA TYR A 60 -9.60 5.69 -10.86
C TYR A 60 -8.94 6.91 -10.26
N LEU A 61 -8.08 7.56 -11.03
CA LEU A 61 -7.47 8.83 -10.68
C LEU A 61 -7.71 9.80 -11.85
N ASN A 62 -8.38 10.93 -11.56
CA ASN A 62 -8.75 11.90 -12.58
C ASN A 62 -9.50 11.27 -13.77
N ASP A 63 -10.48 10.40 -13.43
CA ASP A 63 -11.34 9.68 -14.38
C ASP A 63 -10.62 8.64 -15.24
N GLN A 64 -9.37 8.32 -14.94
CA GLN A 64 -8.62 7.28 -15.63
C GLN A 64 -8.34 6.11 -14.70
N LYS A 65 -8.56 4.90 -15.22
CA LYS A 65 -8.27 3.68 -14.46
C LYS A 65 -6.76 3.57 -14.22
N ILE A 66 -6.38 3.23 -12.99
CA ILE A 66 -4.99 3.16 -12.59
C ILE A 66 -4.75 1.89 -11.75
N ASP A 67 -3.64 1.19 -11.99
CA ASP A 67 -3.22 0.07 -11.17
C ASP A 67 -2.32 0.54 -10.02
N GLY A 68 -1.97 -0.41 -9.12
CA GLY A 68 -1.16 -0.07 -7.95
C GLY A 68 0.26 0.35 -8.29
N ILE A 69 0.84 -0.16 -9.37
CA ILE A 69 2.19 0.22 -9.81
C ILE A 69 2.23 1.69 -10.20
N LYS A 70 1.29 2.09 -11.05
CA LYS A 70 1.21 3.47 -11.54
C LYS A 70 0.81 4.43 -10.43
N LEU A 71 -0.10 4.03 -9.55
CA LEU A 71 -0.53 4.86 -8.43
C LEU A 71 0.62 5.08 -7.44
N SER A 72 1.38 4.03 -7.12
CA SER A 72 2.57 4.14 -6.27
C SER A 72 3.58 5.13 -6.86
N ARG A 73 3.87 4.99 -8.15
CA ARG A 73 4.79 5.91 -8.83
C ARG A 73 4.28 7.34 -8.81
N TYR A 74 3.00 7.55 -9.09
CA TYR A 74 2.38 8.87 -9.03
C TYR A 74 2.56 9.51 -7.65
N ILE A 75 2.31 8.75 -6.58
CA ILE A 75 2.45 9.23 -5.21
C ILE A 75 3.90 9.62 -4.92
N LYS A 76 4.85 8.76 -5.26
CA LYS A 76 6.28 9.04 -5.01
C LYS A 76 6.78 10.27 -5.74
N ILE A 77 6.32 10.49 -6.97
CA ILE A 77 6.74 11.64 -7.77
C ILE A 77 6.09 12.94 -7.27
N ASN A 78 4.82 12.89 -6.90
CA ASN A 78 4.06 14.09 -6.53
C ASN A 78 4.16 14.48 -5.06
N PHE A 79 4.65 13.58 -4.20
CA PHE A 79 4.81 13.85 -2.76
C PHE A 79 6.24 13.52 -2.28
N PRO A 80 7.29 14.06 -2.93
CA PRO A 80 8.66 13.67 -2.61
C PRO A 80 9.10 14.10 -1.21
N ASN A 81 8.47 15.13 -0.65
CA ASN A 81 8.86 15.68 0.65
C ASN A 81 8.26 14.93 1.84
N TYR A 82 7.37 13.98 1.61
CA TYR A 82 6.69 13.28 2.70
C TYR A 82 7.45 12.03 3.16
N SER A 83 8.48 11.60 2.43
CA SER A 83 9.24 10.37 2.74
C SER A 83 8.31 9.20 3.06
N LEU A 84 7.27 9.04 2.25
CA LEU A 84 6.17 8.13 2.52
C LEU A 84 6.51 6.73 1.99
N PRO A 85 6.75 5.73 2.87
CA PRO A 85 7.04 4.38 2.42
C PRO A 85 5.82 3.70 1.83
N ILE A 86 6.05 2.91 0.78
CA ILE A 86 5.00 2.14 0.12
C ILE A 86 5.42 0.67 0.09
N LEU A 87 4.55 -0.19 0.63
CA LEU A 87 4.67 -1.63 0.56
C LEU A 87 3.68 -2.15 -0.49
N LEU A 88 4.19 -2.70 -1.59
CA LEU A 88 3.34 -3.31 -2.61
C LEU A 88 2.88 -4.69 -2.18
N VAL A 89 1.69 -5.08 -2.60
CA VAL A 89 1.16 -6.43 -2.42
C VAL A 89 0.93 -7.04 -3.79
N THR A 90 1.63 -8.13 -4.10
CA THR A 90 1.56 -8.80 -5.40
C THR A 90 1.01 -10.21 -5.27
N ALA A 91 0.38 -10.72 -6.33
CA ALA A 91 -0.05 -12.12 -6.37
C ALA A 91 1.16 -13.04 -6.57
N TYR A 92 1.08 -14.26 -6.02
CA TYR A 92 2.14 -15.26 -6.17
C TYR A 92 2.46 -15.54 -7.64
N SER A 93 1.45 -15.55 -8.50
CA SER A 93 1.62 -15.76 -9.94
C SER A 93 2.47 -14.69 -10.63
N GLN A 94 2.67 -13.54 -10.00
CA GLN A 94 3.43 -12.42 -10.53
C GLN A 94 4.79 -12.22 -9.83
N LEU A 95 5.20 -13.17 -8.99
CA LEU A 95 6.42 -13.05 -8.19
C LEU A 95 7.67 -12.87 -9.03
N SER A 96 7.73 -13.46 -10.23
CA SER A 96 8.84 -13.28 -11.15
C SER A 96 9.02 -11.82 -11.62
N MET A 97 7.99 -11.00 -11.51
CA MET A 97 8.02 -9.58 -11.90
C MET A 97 8.40 -8.65 -10.75
N ARG A 98 8.79 -9.21 -9.60
CA ARG A 98 9.06 -8.44 -8.38
C ARG A 98 10.00 -7.25 -8.61
N ASP A 99 11.13 -7.48 -9.25
CA ASP A 99 12.13 -6.42 -9.46
C ASP A 99 11.64 -5.34 -10.42
N VAL A 100 10.91 -5.73 -11.46
CA VAL A 100 10.29 -4.79 -12.39
C VAL A 100 9.23 -3.95 -11.69
N PHE A 101 8.39 -4.57 -10.88
CA PHE A 101 7.35 -3.86 -10.12
C PHE A 101 7.93 -2.84 -9.15
N LEU A 102 8.98 -3.21 -8.43
CA LEU A 102 9.64 -2.28 -7.50
C LEU A 102 10.26 -1.11 -8.25
N LYS A 103 10.91 -1.35 -9.37
CA LYS A 103 11.51 -0.29 -10.18
C LYS A 103 10.45 0.65 -10.75
N ASP A 104 9.40 0.10 -11.35
CA ASP A 104 8.39 0.89 -12.05
C ASP A 104 7.51 1.67 -11.07
N SER A 105 7.24 1.13 -9.89
CA SER A 105 6.39 1.75 -8.88
C SER A 105 7.11 2.75 -8.00
N LEU A 106 8.44 2.69 -7.92
CA LEU A 106 9.28 3.41 -6.96
C LEU A 106 8.96 3.06 -5.50
N ALA A 107 8.28 1.92 -5.27
CA ALA A 107 7.94 1.47 -3.93
C ALA A 107 9.17 0.99 -3.16
N ASP A 108 9.01 0.87 -1.84
CA ASP A 108 10.12 0.58 -0.94
C ASP A 108 10.30 -0.90 -0.67
N ASP A 109 9.21 -1.68 -0.74
CA ASP A 109 9.26 -3.13 -0.57
C ASP A 109 8.02 -3.77 -1.18
N ILE A 110 7.99 -5.11 -1.19
CA ILE A 110 6.90 -5.88 -1.76
C ILE A 110 6.66 -7.13 -0.93
N ILE A 111 5.39 -7.53 -0.80
CA ILE A 111 5.00 -8.78 -0.15
C ILE A 111 4.04 -9.54 -1.06
N VAL A 112 4.11 -10.87 -0.99
CA VAL A 112 3.31 -11.77 -1.83
C VAL A 112 2.04 -12.18 -1.10
N LYS A 113 0.90 -12.15 -1.79
CA LYS A 113 -0.37 -12.66 -1.27
C LYS A 113 -0.68 -14.05 -1.86
N PRO A 114 -1.35 -14.92 -1.11
CA PRO A 114 -1.94 -14.67 0.21
C PRO A 114 -0.88 -14.47 1.30
N ILE A 115 -1.16 -13.54 2.22
CA ILE A 115 -0.25 -13.27 3.34
C ILE A 115 -0.50 -14.34 4.40
N VAL A 116 0.41 -15.31 4.47
CA VAL A 116 0.30 -16.46 5.39
C VAL A 116 1.30 -16.36 6.55
N ASP A 117 2.38 -15.65 6.35
CA ASP A 117 3.38 -15.39 7.39
C ASP A 117 3.18 -13.98 7.93
N TYR A 118 2.43 -13.87 9.03
CA TYR A 118 2.13 -12.59 9.65
C TYR A 118 3.36 -11.91 10.23
N ASN A 119 4.34 -12.70 10.69
CA ASN A 119 5.60 -12.16 11.19
C ASN A 119 6.39 -11.47 10.09
N GLN A 120 6.36 -11.99 8.87
CA GLN A 120 7.00 -11.35 7.72
C GLN A 120 6.35 -9.98 7.43
N LEU A 121 5.02 -9.92 7.49
CA LEU A 121 4.31 -8.66 7.28
C LEU A 121 4.67 -7.65 8.39
N ILE A 122 4.68 -8.08 9.64
CA ILE A 122 5.07 -7.23 10.79
C ILE A 122 6.49 -6.70 10.61
N GLU A 123 7.44 -7.56 10.24
CA GLU A 123 8.83 -7.16 10.03
C GLU A 123 8.96 -6.10 8.93
N LYS A 124 8.29 -6.32 7.81
CA LYS A 124 8.33 -5.37 6.69
C LYS A 124 7.72 -4.02 7.08
N ILE A 125 6.59 -4.04 7.77
CA ILE A 125 5.93 -2.81 8.25
C ILE A 125 6.86 -2.06 9.20
N ASN A 126 7.41 -2.72 10.22
CA ASN A 126 8.29 -2.08 11.19
C ASN A 126 9.54 -1.50 10.54
N LYS A 127 10.13 -2.22 9.61
CA LYS A 127 11.32 -1.77 8.89
C LYS A 127 11.04 -0.50 8.07
N LEU A 128 9.86 -0.38 7.49
CA LEU A 128 9.48 0.78 6.68
C LEU A 128 9.07 1.97 7.56
N VAL A 129 8.32 1.73 8.63
CA VAL A 129 7.80 2.80 9.49
C VAL A 129 8.87 3.37 10.40
N PHE A 130 9.77 2.53 10.92
CA PHE A 130 10.79 2.93 11.90
C PHE A 130 12.21 2.99 11.31
N ALA A 131 12.32 3.07 10.01
CA ALA A 131 13.62 3.17 9.35
C ALA A 131 14.36 4.48 9.67
#